data_5ef2ae50d940a3871ced77fd3beeca20
#
_entry.id   5ef2ae50d940a3871ced77fd3beeca20
#
_cell.length_a   1.000
_cell.length_b   1.000
_cell.length_c   1.000
_cell.angle_alpha   90.00
_cell.angle_beta   90.00
_cell.angle_gamma   90.00
#
_symmetry.space_group_name_H-M   'P 1'
#
loop_
_entity.id
_entity.type
_entity.pdbx_description
1 polymer ?
#
loop_
_entity_poly.entity_id
_entity_poly.type
_entity_poly.pdbx_seq_one_letter_code
_entity_poly.pdbx_strand_id
1 'polypeptide(L)'
;LPGHEAQIQVSQQVLDGLKRQTRTFTYLLAGLGIISLLGGGVGVMNVMLMSVAERRREIGVRMALGARQRDIRNLFLIEAVTLTAAGALSGAVLGVAAAYLYARFSGWTFSLAYAALPLGMGSTLLVGLFFGLYPAVSAARLQPVEALRDE
;
A
#
# COMPACT_ATOMS: atom_id res chain seq x y z
N LEU A 1 -15.58 35.75 39.80
CA LEU A 1 -16.68 36.36 39.01
C LEU A 1 -17.34 35.25 38.16
N PRO A 2 -18.62 34.94 38.34
CA PRO A 2 -19.31 33.77 37.74
C PRO A 2 -19.33 33.78 36.19
N GLY A 3 -19.11 34.90 35.54
CA GLY A 3 -19.09 35.01 34.06
C GLY A 3 -17.83 34.44 33.39
N HIS A 4 -16.71 34.41 34.11
CA HIS A 4 -15.45 33.91 33.57
C HIS A 4 -15.42 32.39 33.47
N GLU A 5 -16.01 31.69 34.43
CA GLU A 5 -16.08 30.22 34.45
C GLU A 5 -17.03 29.69 33.37
N ALA A 6 -18.15 30.37 33.15
CA ALA A 6 -19.08 30.01 32.10
C ALA A 6 -18.48 30.18 30.67
N GLN A 7 -17.71 31.25 30.44
CA GLN A 7 -17.00 31.46 29.17
C GLN A 7 -15.93 30.39 28.91
N ILE A 8 -15.21 29.98 29.95
CA ILE A 8 -14.18 28.93 29.85
C ILE A 8 -14.84 27.57 29.52
N GLN A 9 -15.98 27.25 30.17
CA GLN A 9 -16.71 26.01 29.91
C GLN A 9 -17.29 25.95 28.50
N VAL A 10 -17.87 27.03 27.98
CA VAL A 10 -18.39 27.10 26.61
C VAL A 10 -17.25 26.96 25.61
N SER A 11 -16.12 27.61 25.87
CA SER A 11 -14.93 27.50 25.02
C SER A 11 -14.38 26.06 24.98
N GLN A 12 -14.35 25.37 26.12
CA GLN A 12 -13.92 23.96 26.18
C GLN A 12 -14.88 23.03 25.45
N GLN A 13 -16.19 23.22 25.59
CA GLN A 13 -17.19 22.40 24.89
C GLN A 13 -17.10 22.56 23.36
N VAL A 14 -16.87 23.78 22.89
CA VAL A 14 -16.68 24.05 21.44
C VAL A 14 -15.39 23.39 20.95
N LEU A 15 -14.29 23.52 21.70
CA LEU A 15 -13.02 22.87 21.37
C LEU A 15 -13.13 21.34 21.33
N ASP A 16 -13.83 20.77 22.28
CA ASP A 16 -14.05 19.31 22.34
C ASP A 16 -14.95 18.86 21.18
N GLY A 17 -15.95 19.63 20.81
CA GLY A 17 -16.78 19.38 19.64
C GLY A 17 -15.96 19.38 18.33
N LEU A 18 -15.12 20.39 18.15
CA LEU A 18 -14.22 20.48 16.99
C LEU A 18 -13.22 19.33 16.95
N LYS A 19 -12.63 18.97 18.10
CA LYS A 19 -11.71 17.83 18.21
C LYS A 19 -12.39 16.50 17.85
N ARG A 20 -13.62 16.29 18.32
CA ARG A 20 -14.41 15.09 17.98
C ARG A 20 -14.71 15.04 16.48
N GLN A 21 -15.09 16.15 15.87
CA GLN A 21 -15.37 16.23 14.45
C GLN A 21 -14.10 15.92 13.62
N THR A 22 -12.99 16.54 13.95
CA THR A 22 -11.69 16.29 13.29
C THR A 22 -11.28 14.82 13.43
N ARG A 23 -11.46 14.23 14.62
CA ARG A 23 -11.16 12.83 14.88
C ARG A 23 -12.02 11.88 14.03
N THR A 24 -13.32 12.18 13.88
CA THR A 24 -14.21 11.40 13.02
C THR A 24 -13.77 11.43 11.56
N PHE A 25 -13.43 12.61 11.04
CA PHE A 25 -12.88 12.73 9.68
C PHE A 25 -11.57 11.98 9.52
N THR A 26 -10.68 12.02 10.50
CA THR A 26 -9.42 11.28 10.47
C THR A 26 -9.67 9.77 10.38
N TYR A 27 -10.59 9.22 11.16
CA TYR A 27 -10.93 7.80 11.08
C TYR A 27 -11.58 7.40 9.75
N LEU A 28 -12.45 8.25 9.19
CA LEU A 28 -13.06 7.99 7.89
C LEU A 28 -12.00 7.99 6.77
N LEU A 29 -11.08 8.96 6.78
CA LEU A 29 -9.98 9.03 5.82
C LEU A 29 -9.01 7.85 5.98
N ALA A 30 -8.70 7.47 7.23
CA ALA A 30 -7.87 6.29 7.50
C ALA A 30 -8.53 5.00 7.01
N GLY A 31 -9.84 4.84 7.24
CA GLY A 31 -10.61 3.70 6.72
C GLY A 31 -10.60 3.63 5.21
N LEU A 32 -10.81 4.75 4.53
CA LEU A 32 -10.73 4.85 3.08
C LEU A 32 -9.32 4.50 2.56
N GLY A 33 -8.29 4.99 3.26
CA GLY A 33 -6.89 4.67 2.95
C GLY A 33 -6.59 3.17 3.07
N ILE A 34 -7.09 2.51 4.11
CA ILE A 34 -6.93 1.06 4.30
C ILE A 34 -7.61 0.28 3.17
N ILE A 35 -8.85 0.63 2.81
CA ILE A 35 -9.58 -0.02 1.72
C ILE A 35 -8.84 0.15 0.39
N SER A 36 -8.34 1.35 0.10
CA SER A 36 -7.57 1.64 -1.10
C SER A 36 -6.25 0.86 -1.13
N LEU A 37 -5.59 0.73 0.02
CA LEU A 37 -4.35 -0.02 0.17
C LEU A 37 -4.56 -1.52 -0.06
N LEU A 38 -5.64 -2.10 0.48
CA LEU A 38 -6.01 -3.49 0.24
C LEU A 38 -6.35 -3.73 -1.23
N GLY A 39 -7.12 -2.83 -1.85
CA GLY A 39 -7.44 -2.89 -3.28
C GLY A 39 -6.17 -2.85 -4.16
N GLY A 40 -5.23 -1.98 -3.83
CA GLY A 40 -3.90 -1.93 -4.47
C GLY A 40 -3.11 -3.22 -4.29
N GLY A 41 -3.14 -3.81 -3.09
CA GLY A 41 -2.50 -5.10 -2.78
C GLY A 41 -3.05 -6.24 -3.63
N VAL A 42 -4.37 -6.33 -3.76
CA VAL A 42 -5.02 -7.30 -4.67
C VAL A 42 -4.60 -7.07 -6.12
N GLY A 43 -4.45 -5.80 -6.55
CA GLY A 43 -3.92 -5.45 -7.87
C GLY A 43 -2.52 -6.00 -8.09
N VAL A 44 -1.61 -5.83 -7.12
CA VAL A 44 -0.26 -6.41 -7.16
C VAL A 44 -0.32 -7.93 -7.27
N MET A 45 -1.16 -8.58 -6.45
CA MET A 45 -1.33 -10.04 -6.50
C MET A 45 -1.78 -10.51 -7.88
N ASN A 46 -2.76 -9.84 -8.49
CA ASN A 46 -3.27 -10.22 -9.81
C ASN A 46 -2.21 -10.09 -10.91
N VAL A 47 -1.46 -8.98 -10.92
CA VAL A 47 -0.37 -8.76 -11.87
C VAL A 47 0.71 -9.84 -11.72
N MET A 48 1.07 -10.16 -10.48
CA MET A 48 2.07 -11.17 -10.19
C MET A 48 1.61 -12.59 -10.58
N LEU A 49 0.33 -12.95 -10.33
CA LEU A 49 -0.23 -14.22 -10.78
C LEU A 49 -0.21 -14.35 -12.30
N MET A 50 -0.53 -13.26 -13.01
CA MET A 50 -0.46 -13.24 -14.46
C MET A 50 0.98 -13.41 -14.95
N SER A 51 1.94 -12.70 -14.34
CA SER A 51 3.38 -12.84 -14.65
C SER A 51 3.89 -14.27 -14.43
N VAL A 52 3.44 -14.93 -13.35
CA VAL A 52 3.77 -16.34 -13.10
C VAL A 52 3.19 -17.25 -14.18
N ALA A 53 1.93 -17.02 -14.58
CA ALA A 53 1.27 -17.84 -15.61
C ALA A 53 1.97 -17.71 -16.98
N GLU A 54 2.32 -16.48 -17.37
CA GLU A 54 3.02 -16.21 -18.62
C GLU A 54 4.44 -16.83 -18.69
N ARG A 55 5.13 -16.91 -17.52
CA ARG A 55 6.50 -17.45 -17.42
C ARG A 55 6.55 -18.88 -16.91
N ARG A 56 5.43 -19.61 -16.92
CA ARG A 56 5.34 -20.96 -16.35
C ARG A 56 6.36 -21.93 -16.95
N ARG A 57 6.54 -21.88 -18.27
CA ARG A 57 7.52 -22.69 -18.99
C ARG A 57 8.97 -22.35 -18.62
N GLU A 58 9.29 -21.04 -18.50
CA GLU A 58 10.61 -20.57 -18.09
C GLU A 58 10.95 -21.06 -16.66
N ILE A 59 9.99 -20.96 -15.74
CA ILE A 59 10.13 -21.45 -14.37
C ILE A 59 10.40 -22.96 -14.37
N GLY A 60 9.64 -23.72 -15.17
CA GLY A 60 9.81 -25.17 -15.30
C GLY A 60 11.20 -25.55 -15.81
N VAL A 61 11.70 -24.87 -16.82
CA VAL A 61 13.06 -25.08 -17.37
C VAL A 61 14.13 -24.76 -16.31
N ARG A 62 13.99 -23.65 -15.58
CA ARG A 62 14.93 -23.29 -14.51
C ARG A 62 14.97 -24.36 -13.40
N MET A 63 13.82 -24.89 -13.00
CA MET A 63 13.73 -25.94 -12.01
C MET A 63 14.32 -27.25 -12.53
N ALA A 64 14.12 -27.61 -13.80
CA ALA A 64 14.72 -28.77 -14.44
C ALA A 64 16.25 -28.69 -14.49
N LEU A 65 16.81 -27.48 -14.62
CA LEU A 65 18.24 -27.19 -14.59
C LEU A 65 18.82 -27.11 -13.17
N GLY A 66 18.01 -27.36 -12.13
CA GLY A 66 18.46 -27.45 -10.73
C GLY A 66 18.23 -26.20 -9.89
N ALA A 67 17.43 -25.21 -10.35
CA ALA A 67 17.04 -24.09 -9.53
C ALA A 67 16.19 -24.57 -8.34
N ARG A 68 16.51 -24.02 -7.15
CA ARG A 68 15.77 -24.35 -5.94
C ARG A 68 14.47 -23.57 -5.88
N GLN A 69 13.45 -24.10 -5.23
CA GLN A 69 12.18 -23.40 -4.98
C GLN A 69 12.40 -22.03 -4.33
N ARG A 70 13.40 -21.91 -3.46
CA ARG A 70 13.76 -20.63 -2.81
C ARG A 70 14.23 -19.58 -3.81
N ASP A 71 14.94 -19.98 -4.85
CA ASP A 71 15.46 -19.06 -5.85
C ASP A 71 14.32 -18.48 -6.69
N ILE A 72 13.38 -19.32 -7.10
CA ILE A 72 12.17 -18.89 -7.82
C ILE A 72 11.30 -17.98 -6.94
N ARG A 73 11.04 -18.37 -5.69
CA ARG A 73 10.27 -17.56 -4.75
C ARG A 73 10.90 -16.18 -4.55
N ASN A 74 12.21 -16.13 -4.33
CA ASN A 74 12.93 -14.88 -4.09
C ASN A 74 12.91 -13.98 -5.33
N LEU A 75 13.00 -14.55 -6.53
CA LEU A 75 12.89 -13.81 -7.79
C LEU A 75 11.55 -13.05 -7.85
N PHE A 76 10.44 -13.74 -7.62
CA PHE A 76 9.11 -13.13 -7.65
C PHE A 76 8.85 -12.19 -6.47
N LEU A 77 9.44 -12.45 -5.29
CA LEU A 77 9.36 -11.51 -4.17
C LEU A 77 10.09 -10.20 -4.47
N ILE A 78 11.27 -10.26 -5.08
CA ILE A 78 12.00 -9.06 -5.50
C ILE A 78 11.18 -8.29 -6.54
N GLU A 79 10.56 -8.98 -7.50
CA GLU A 79 9.68 -8.37 -8.49
C GLU A 79 8.48 -7.67 -7.85
N ALA A 80 7.82 -8.32 -6.87
CA ALA A 80 6.72 -7.73 -6.11
C ALA A 80 7.15 -6.48 -5.32
N VAL A 81 8.31 -6.55 -4.66
CA VAL A 81 8.86 -5.41 -3.89
C VAL A 81 9.22 -4.25 -4.80
N THR A 82 9.85 -4.50 -5.94
CA THR A 82 10.21 -3.44 -6.90
C THR A 82 8.98 -2.77 -7.48
N LEU A 83 7.96 -3.54 -7.87
CA LEU A 83 6.68 -3.03 -8.35
C LEU A 83 5.99 -2.16 -7.29
N THR A 84 5.95 -2.65 -6.06
CA THR A 84 5.31 -1.94 -4.94
C THR A 84 6.09 -0.69 -4.54
N ALA A 85 7.42 -0.74 -4.56
CA ALA A 85 8.27 0.43 -4.29
C ALA A 85 8.08 1.53 -5.34
N ALA A 86 8.00 1.16 -6.62
CA ALA A 86 7.70 2.10 -7.70
C ALA A 86 6.31 2.73 -7.53
N GLY A 87 5.30 1.92 -7.15
CA GLY A 87 3.96 2.39 -6.81
C GLY A 87 3.94 3.31 -5.60
N ALA A 88 4.68 2.98 -4.54
CA ALA A 88 4.78 3.80 -3.33
C ALA A 88 5.42 5.17 -3.61
N LEU A 89 6.49 5.20 -4.41
CA LEU A 89 7.15 6.44 -4.79
C LEU A 89 6.26 7.32 -5.66
N SER A 90 5.66 6.74 -6.72
CA SER A 90 4.76 7.49 -7.60
C SER A 90 3.52 7.97 -6.85
N GLY A 91 2.95 7.14 -5.97
CA GLY A 91 1.82 7.51 -5.11
C GLY A 91 2.17 8.62 -4.13
N ALA A 92 3.35 8.60 -3.53
CA ALA A 92 3.83 9.68 -2.65
C ALA A 92 3.97 11.01 -3.40
N VAL A 93 4.56 11.00 -4.59
CA VAL A 93 4.71 12.20 -5.43
C VAL A 93 3.34 12.75 -5.83
N LEU A 94 2.45 11.91 -6.34
CA LEU A 94 1.10 12.31 -6.74
C LEU A 94 0.27 12.80 -5.55
N GLY A 95 0.38 12.14 -4.39
CA GLY A 95 -0.32 12.53 -3.17
C GLY A 95 0.12 13.89 -2.65
N VAL A 96 1.43 14.15 -2.61
CA VAL A 96 1.97 15.46 -2.21
C VAL A 96 1.58 16.54 -3.21
N ALA A 97 1.68 16.26 -4.52
CA ALA A 97 1.29 17.21 -5.57
C ALA A 97 -0.20 17.55 -5.47
N ALA A 98 -1.08 16.57 -5.30
CA ALA A 98 -2.51 16.78 -5.14
C ALA A 98 -2.83 17.61 -3.89
N ALA A 99 -2.20 17.30 -2.76
CA ALA A 99 -2.37 18.04 -1.52
C ALA A 99 -1.90 19.51 -1.64
N TYR A 100 -0.77 19.73 -2.30
CA TYR A 100 -0.26 21.06 -2.57
C TYR A 100 -1.21 21.88 -3.47
N LEU A 101 -1.68 21.30 -4.56
CA LEU A 101 -2.64 21.93 -5.46
C LEU A 101 -3.94 22.27 -4.74
N TYR A 102 -4.47 21.36 -3.96
CA TYR A 102 -5.67 21.59 -3.17
C TYR A 102 -5.50 22.75 -2.19
N ALA A 103 -4.39 22.80 -1.44
CA ALA A 103 -4.10 23.88 -0.51
C ALA A 103 -4.03 25.24 -1.22
N ARG A 104 -3.42 25.26 -2.41
CA ARG A 104 -3.29 26.48 -3.21
C ARG A 104 -4.62 27.04 -3.71
N PHE A 105 -5.53 26.17 -4.14
CA PHE A 105 -6.85 26.59 -4.62
C PHE A 105 -7.81 26.93 -3.49
N SER A 106 -7.67 26.28 -2.34
CA SER A 106 -8.54 26.49 -1.18
C SER A 106 -8.09 27.64 -0.26
N GLY A 107 -6.95 28.27 -0.55
CA GLY A 107 -6.39 29.33 0.28
C GLY A 107 -5.87 28.84 1.64
N TRP A 108 -5.67 27.53 1.79
CA TRP A 108 -5.15 26.92 3.00
C TRP A 108 -3.62 26.90 2.99
N THR A 109 -3.02 27.01 4.17
CA THR A 109 -1.57 26.85 4.31
C THR A 109 -1.20 25.38 4.13
N PHE A 110 -0.32 25.10 3.15
CA PHE A 110 0.21 23.74 2.98
C PHE A 110 1.18 23.43 4.11
N SER A 111 0.88 22.37 4.84
CA SER A 111 1.77 21.81 5.87
C SER A 111 2.00 20.33 5.57
N LEU A 112 3.26 19.98 5.29
CA LEU A 112 3.64 18.60 5.07
C LEU A 112 3.85 17.88 6.40
N ALA A 113 3.03 16.86 6.67
CA ALA A 113 3.25 15.97 7.80
C ALA A 113 4.37 14.98 7.45
N TYR A 114 5.60 15.29 7.87
CA TYR A 114 6.78 14.47 7.54
C TYR A 114 6.65 12.99 7.93
N ALA A 115 5.86 12.69 8.96
CA ALA A 115 5.58 11.31 9.37
C ALA A 115 4.63 10.57 8.42
N ALA A 116 3.80 11.26 7.64
CA ALA A 116 2.82 10.63 6.76
C ALA A 116 3.49 9.90 5.58
N LEU A 117 4.59 10.44 5.04
CA LEU A 117 5.30 9.82 3.92
C LEU A 117 5.91 8.46 4.29
N PRO A 118 6.75 8.33 5.34
CA PRO A 118 7.33 7.03 5.69
C PRO A 118 6.27 6.03 6.17
N LEU A 119 5.21 6.48 6.85
CA LEU A 119 4.10 5.60 7.23
C LEU A 119 3.33 5.10 6.01
N GLY A 120 3.01 5.96 5.06
CA GLY A 120 2.32 5.60 3.83
C GLY A 120 3.16 4.66 2.95
N MET A 121 4.42 4.98 2.74
CA MET A 121 5.34 4.14 1.97
C MET A 121 5.59 2.80 2.65
N GLY A 122 5.83 2.79 3.95
CA GLY A 122 6.05 1.58 4.74
C GLY A 122 4.84 0.64 4.72
N SER A 123 3.63 1.18 4.92
CA SER A 123 2.39 0.38 4.84
C SER A 123 2.15 -0.17 3.44
N THR A 124 2.44 0.59 2.39
CA THR A 124 2.34 0.12 0.99
C THR A 124 3.31 -1.03 0.73
N LEU A 125 4.56 -0.92 1.17
CA LEU A 125 5.55 -2.01 1.02
C LEU A 125 5.16 -3.26 1.79
N LEU A 126 4.63 -3.12 3.01
CA LEU A 126 4.16 -4.25 3.81
C LEU A 126 2.99 -4.97 3.13
N VAL A 127 2.01 -4.23 2.64
CA VAL A 127 0.86 -4.80 1.93
C VAL A 127 1.30 -5.44 0.62
N GLY A 128 2.16 -4.79 -0.15
CA GLY A 128 2.69 -5.36 -1.39
C GLY A 128 3.49 -6.64 -1.17
N LEU A 129 4.30 -6.69 -0.10
CA LEU A 129 5.02 -7.91 0.28
C LEU A 129 4.05 -9.04 0.67
N PHE A 130 3.02 -8.72 1.47
CA PHE A 130 2.01 -9.68 1.90
C PHE A 130 1.25 -10.28 0.71
N PHE A 131 0.73 -9.44 -0.18
CA PHE A 131 -0.02 -9.88 -1.35
C PHE A 131 0.89 -10.47 -2.45
N GLY A 132 2.16 -10.08 -2.53
CA GLY A 132 3.15 -10.64 -3.44
C GLY A 132 3.70 -12.00 -3.00
N LEU A 133 3.58 -12.33 -1.71
CA LEU A 133 4.06 -13.60 -1.16
C LEU A 133 3.29 -14.80 -1.73
N TYR A 134 1.97 -14.69 -1.88
CA TYR A 134 1.14 -15.77 -2.40
C TYR A 134 1.53 -16.19 -3.83
N PRO A 135 1.60 -15.31 -4.84
CA PRO A 135 2.04 -15.68 -6.17
C PRO A 135 3.50 -16.17 -6.20
N ALA A 136 4.39 -15.60 -5.38
CA ALA A 136 5.78 -16.02 -5.30
C ALA A 136 5.91 -17.48 -4.79
N VAL A 137 5.15 -17.84 -3.77
CA VAL A 137 5.11 -19.22 -3.26
C VAL A 137 4.43 -20.15 -4.27
N SER A 138 3.39 -19.71 -4.94
CA SER A 138 2.71 -20.47 -5.99
C SER A 138 3.65 -20.80 -7.14
N ALA A 139 4.43 -19.82 -7.61
CA ALA A 139 5.45 -20.02 -8.64
C ALA A 139 6.52 -21.05 -8.21
N ALA A 140 6.95 -20.99 -6.95
CA ALA A 140 7.96 -21.90 -6.40
C ALA A 140 7.47 -23.36 -6.25
N ARG A 141 6.16 -23.58 -6.22
CA ARG A 141 5.54 -24.91 -6.09
C ARG A 141 5.20 -25.58 -7.42
N LEU A 142 5.43 -24.90 -8.55
CA LEU A 142 5.21 -25.48 -9.86
C LEU A 142 6.11 -26.72 -10.05
N GLN A 143 5.51 -27.83 -10.50
CA GLN A 143 6.28 -29.03 -10.82
C GLN A 143 6.84 -28.91 -12.23
N PRO A 144 8.15 -29.20 -12.47
CA PRO A 144 8.76 -29.11 -13.79
C PRO A 144 8.01 -29.89 -14.87
N VAL A 145 7.47 -31.06 -14.50
CA VAL A 145 6.74 -31.95 -15.40
C VAL A 145 5.40 -31.36 -15.85
N GLU A 146 4.69 -30.68 -14.95
CA GLU A 146 3.42 -29.99 -15.30
C GLU A 146 3.65 -28.76 -16.15
N ALA A 147 4.72 -28.02 -15.87
CA ALA A 147 5.06 -26.80 -16.62
C ALA A 147 5.47 -27.06 -18.08
N LEU A 148 5.91 -28.28 -18.40
CA LEU A 148 6.34 -28.70 -19.74
C LEU A 148 5.25 -29.49 -20.49
N ARG A 149 4.14 -29.86 -19.83
CA ARG A 149 3.09 -30.72 -20.35
C ARG A 149 1.85 -29.98 -20.88
N ASP A 150 1.72 -28.69 -20.58
CA ASP A 150 0.61 -27.86 -21.08
C ASP A 150 0.90 -27.45 -22.55
N GLU A 151 0.62 -28.38 -23.49
CA GLU A 151 0.29 -28.15 -24.88
C GLU A 151 -1.14 -28.59 -25.15
#